data_db752fd3ecc7c5df2c22a32e672f519c
#
_entry.id   db752fd3ecc7c5df2c22a32e672f519c
#
_cell.length_a   1.000
_cell.length_b   1.000
_cell.length_c   1.000
_cell.angle_alpha   90.00
_cell.angle_beta   90.00
_cell.angle_gamma   90.00
#
_symmetry.space_group_name_H-M   'P 1'
#
loop_
_entity.id
_entity.type
_entity.pdbx_description
1 polymer ?
#
loop_
_entity_poly.entity_id
_entity_poly.type
_entity_poly.pdbx_seq_one_letter_code
_entity_poly.pdbx_strand_id
1 'polypeptide(L)'
;MRVFGIDCGTEITGFGVVETCDTVRETRLQCLAMGGIRLAKVKALPARLDQVFQELTAEMEKWRPDVVAIEEVFYSVNVKSALKLGQVRGVALLTAARQGIPVAEYAPLKIKSSVVGYGLAKKEQVQYMVARLLRLEKVPEPADAADALAIAICHIHTAQTLTLQGAGQ
;
A
#
# COMPACT_ATOMS: atom_id res chain seq x y z
N MET A 1 -4.08 11.07 10.29
CA MET A 1 -3.39 10.85 8.99
C MET A 1 -4.00 9.64 8.32
N ARG A 2 -4.41 9.80 7.06
CA ARG A 2 -4.98 8.73 6.24
C ARG A 2 -4.01 8.35 5.13
N VAL A 3 -3.64 7.08 5.05
CA VAL A 3 -2.66 6.56 4.12
C VAL A 3 -3.33 5.59 3.15
N PHE A 4 -3.08 5.76 1.85
CA PHE A 4 -3.50 4.87 0.80
C PHE A 4 -2.30 4.02 0.36
N GLY A 5 -2.26 2.77 0.78
CA GLY A 5 -1.23 1.81 0.36
C GLY A 5 -1.58 1.15 -0.98
N ILE A 6 -0.58 0.96 -1.82
CA ILE A 6 -0.73 0.29 -3.13
C ILE A 6 0.31 -0.79 -3.27
N ASP A 7 -0.13 -2.02 -3.52
CA ASP A 7 0.69 -3.13 -3.99
C ASP A 7 0.46 -3.33 -5.49
N CYS A 8 1.41 -2.89 -6.31
CA CYS A 8 1.30 -2.96 -7.76
C CYS A 8 1.52 -4.38 -8.26
N GLY A 9 0.51 -4.96 -8.88
CA GLY A 9 0.60 -6.27 -9.53
C GLY A 9 0.18 -6.24 -11.01
N THR A 10 0.66 -7.21 -11.79
CA THR A 10 0.33 -7.32 -13.23
C THR A 10 -1.01 -8.02 -13.49
N GLU A 11 -1.53 -8.74 -12.52
CA GLU A 11 -2.82 -9.44 -12.57
C GLU A 11 -3.83 -8.86 -11.59
N ILE A 12 -3.35 -8.49 -10.41
CA ILE A 12 -4.13 -7.81 -9.38
C ILE A 12 -3.27 -6.67 -8.84
N THR A 13 -3.81 -5.47 -8.76
CA THR A 13 -3.24 -4.35 -8.01
C THR A 13 -4.00 -4.22 -6.71
N GLY A 14 -3.33 -4.47 -5.58
CA GLY A 14 -3.91 -4.33 -4.26
C GLY A 14 -3.98 -2.88 -3.82
N PHE A 15 -5.03 -2.51 -3.08
CA PHE A 15 -5.09 -1.24 -2.36
C PHE A 15 -5.60 -1.44 -0.93
N GLY A 16 -5.16 -0.57 -0.04
CA GLY A 16 -5.60 -0.54 1.35
C GLY A 16 -5.55 0.87 1.91
N VAL A 17 -6.59 1.26 2.64
CA VAL A 17 -6.70 2.59 3.25
C VAL A 17 -6.67 2.44 4.76
N VAL A 18 -5.66 3.03 5.40
CA VAL A 18 -5.48 3.00 6.85
C VAL A 18 -5.48 4.41 7.38
N GLU A 19 -6.22 4.64 8.46
CA GLU A 19 -6.27 5.92 9.16
C GLU A 19 -5.75 5.78 10.58
N THR A 20 -5.01 6.79 11.06
CA THR A 20 -4.66 6.90 12.49
C THR A 20 -5.80 7.55 13.25
N CYS A 21 -6.24 6.90 14.30
CA CYS A 21 -7.18 7.43 15.27
C CYS A 21 -6.42 7.70 16.57
N ASP A 22 -6.08 8.96 16.81
CA ASP A 22 -5.38 9.37 18.02
C ASP A 22 -6.36 9.44 19.19
N THR A 23 -6.01 8.74 20.26
CA THR A 23 -6.68 8.84 21.55
C THR A 23 -5.71 9.39 22.58
N VAL A 24 -6.20 9.83 23.73
CA VAL A 24 -5.35 10.37 24.82
C VAL A 24 -4.27 9.38 25.30
N ARG A 25 -4.44 8.08 25.03
CA ARG A 25 -3.55 7.01 25.54
C ARG A 25 -2.77 6.27 24.45
N GLU A 26 -3.30 6.20 23.23
CA GLU A 26 -2.66 5.44 22.15
C GLU A 26 -3.10 5.94 20.76
N THR A 27 -2.22 5.82 19.79
CA THR A 27 -2.60 5.92 18.36
C THR A 27 -3.07 4.55 17.90
N ARG A 28 -4.32 4.48 17.43
CA ARG A 28 -4.91 3.26 16.85
C ARG A 28 -4.87 3.34 15.35
N LEU A 29 -4.75 2.18 14.72
CA LEU A 29 -4.89 2.04 13.28
C LEU A 29 -6.27 1.50 12.96
N GLN A 30 -6.94 2.11 11.99
CA GLN A 30 -8.23 1.66 11.48
C GLN A 30 -8.14 1.41 9.98
N CYS A 31 -8.58 0.24 9.52
CA CYS A 31 -8.79 -0.03 8.11
C CYS A 31 -10.11 0.61 7.68
N LEU A 32 -10.06 1.54 6.72
CA LEU A 32 -11.25 2.17 6.15
C LEU A 32 -11.73 1.44 4.90
N ALA A 33 -10.78 0.91 4.10
CA ALA A 33 -11.07 0.15 2.89
C ALA A 33 -9.90 -0.75 2.53
N MET A 34 -10.18 -1.79 1.78
CA MET A 34 -9.19 -2.66 1.15
C MET A 34 -9.81 -3.37 -0.04
N GLY A 35 -8.99 -3.71 -1.01
CA GLY A 35 -9.45 -4.42 -2.19
C GLY A 35 -8.36 -4.73 -3.19
N GLY A 36 -8.78 -5.28 -4.33
CA GLY A 36 -7.89 -5.61 -5.43
C GLY A 36 -8.52 -5.32 -6.78
N ILE A 37 -7.83 -4.57 -7.60
CA ILE A 37 -8.17 -4.26 -9.00
C ILE A 37 -7.75 -5.45 -9.84
N ARG A 38 -8.70 -6.24 -10.34
CA ARG A 38 -8.44 -7.47 -11.10
C ARG A 38 -8.33 -7.18 -12.59
N LEU A 39 -7.14 -7.44 -13.15
CA LEU A 39 -6.79 -7.13 -14.54
C LEU A 39 -6.88 -8.36 -15.49
N ALA A 40 -7.15 -9.55 -14.96
CA ALA A 40 -7.09 -10.81 -15.70
C ALA A 40 -8.08 -10.91 -16.88
N LYS A 41 -9.17 -10.15 -16.86
CA LYS A 41 -10.20 -10.14 -17.93
C LYS A 41 -9.85 -9.21 -19.09
N VAL A 42 -8.90 -8.32 -18.93
CA VAL A 42 -8.51 -7.33 -19.94
C VAL A 42 -7.31 -7.87 -20.72
N LYS A 43 -7.47 -8.07 -22.03
CA LYS A 43 -6.43 -8.68 -22.90
C LYS A 43 -5.29 -7.72 -23.23
N ALA A 44 -5.59 -6.47 -23.60
CA ALA A 44 -4.60 -5.48 -24.05
C ALA A 44 -4.01 -4.68 -22.89
N LEU A 45 -2.68 -4.48 -22.91
CA LEU A 45 -1.96 -3.73 -21.88
C LEU A 45 -2.47 -2.29 -21.70
N PRO A 46 -2.72 -1.50 -22.77
CA PRO A 46 -3.26 -0.14 -22.58
C PRO A 46 -4.57 -0.12 -21.80
N ALA A 47 -5.49 -1.04 -22.09
CA ALA A 47 -6.77 -1.12 -21.42
C ALA A 47 -6.63 -1.56 -19.95
N ARG A 48 -5.61 -2.39 -19.62
CA ARG A 48 -5.29 -2.72 -18.22
C ARG A 48 -4.79 -1.50 -17.46
N LEU A 49 -3.91 -0.72 -18.07
CA LEU A 49 -3.35 0.49 -17.46
C LEU A 49 -4.45 1.55 -17.24
N ASP A 50 -5.35 1.71 -18.21
CA ASP A 50 -6.51 2.58 -18.08
C ASP A 50 -7.44 2.13 -16.94
N GLN A 51 -7.71 0.84 -16.82
CA GLN A 51 -8.51 0.29 -15.71
C GLN A 51 -7.86 0.61 -14.36
N VAL A 52 -6.54 0.39 -14.21
CA VAL A 52 -5.82 0.75 -12.98
C VAL A 52 -5.97 2.24 -12.67
N PHE A 53 -5.79 3.10 -13.69
CA PHE A 53 -5.94 4.54 -13.55
C PHE A 53 -7.33 4.94 -13.07
N GLN A 54 -8.38 4.42 -13.71
CA GLN A 54 -9.77 4.76 -13.38
C GLN A 54 -10.15 4.30 -11.97
N GLU A 55 -9.86 3.04 -11.62
CA GLU A 55 -10.21 2.48 -10.33
C GLU A 55 -9.43 3.12 -9.18
N LEU A 56 -8.11 3.34 -9.34
CA LEU A 56 -7.31 4.06 -8.33
C LEU A 56 -7.76 5.52 -8.18
N THR A 57 -8.11 6.20 -9.28
CA THR A 57 -8.65 7.56 -9.23
C THR A 57 -9.92 7.61 -8.38
N ALA A 58 -10.88 6.72 -8.67
CA ALA A 58 -12.15 6.67 -7.96
C ALA A 58 -11.97 6.38 -6.45
N GLU A 59 -11.08 5.42 -6.11
CA GLU A 59 -10.83 5.10 -4.70
C GLU A 59 -10.08 6.25 -3.98
N MET A 60 -9.11 6.91 -4.60
CA MET A 60 -8.41 8.05 -4.00
C MET A 60 -9.35 9.26 -3.81
N GLU A 61 -10.23 9.55 -4.78
CA GLU A 61 -11.25 10.61 -4.66
C GLU A 61 -12.23 10.33 -3.51
N LYS A 62 -12.65 9.09 -3.38
CA LYS A 62 -13.56 8.63 -2.33
C LYS A 62 -12.96 8.75 -0.93
N TRP A 63 -11.73 8.28 -0.76
CA TRP A 63 -11.09 8.19 0.55
C TRP A 63 -10.25 9.41 0.92
N ARG A 64 -9.87 10.25 -0.05
CA ARG A 64 -9.10 11.50 0.14
C ARG A 64 -7.91 11.31 1.08
N PRO A 65 -6.94 10.45 0.73
CA PRO A 65 -5.79 10.20 1.58
C PRO A 65 -4.85 11.40 1.65
N ASP A 66 -4.15 11.54 2.78
CA ASP A 66 -3.11 12.56 2.96
C ASP A 66 -1.83 12.18 2.18
N VAL A 67 -1.62 10.88 1.95
CA VAL A 67 -0.44 10.34 1.28
C VAL A 67 -0.75 8.99 0.63
N VAL A 68 -0.13 8.73 -0.52
CA VAL A 68 -0.04 7.41 -1.14
C VAL A 68 1.28 6.76 -0.74
N ALA A 69 1.22 5.54 -0.22
CA ALA A 69 2.40 4.72 0.05
C ALA A 69 2.48 3.57 -0.94
N ILE A 70 3.67 3.32 -1.51
CA ILE A 70 3.88 2.30 -2.54
C ILE A 70 5.19 1.54 -2.29
N GLU A 71 5.22 0.26 -2.66
CA GLU A 71 6.45 -0.52 -2.57
C GLU A 71 7.43 -0.15 -3.70
N GLU A 72 8.73 -0.03 -3.35
CA GLU A 72 9.79 0.12 -4.34
C GLU A 72 9.91 -1.15 -5.19
N VAL A 73 10.10 -0.98 -6.50
CA VAL A 73 10.38 -2.11 -7.40
C VAL A 73 11.84 -2.51 -7.27
N PHE A 74 12.07 -3.67 -6.64
CA PHE A 74 13.39 -4.30 -6.66
C PHE A 74 13.57 -5.19 -7.89
N TYR A 75 14.84 -5.43 -8.27
CA TYR A 75 15.23 -6.22 -9.44
C TYR A 75 14.45 -7.55 -9.50
N SER A 76 13.66 -7.70 -10.56
CA SER A 76 13.09 -8.99 -10.94
C SER A 76 14.07 -9.70 -11.86
N VAL A 77 14.29 -10.99 -11.60
CA VAL A 77 15.09 -11.86 -12.46
C VAL A 77 14.53 -11.90 -13.89
N ASN A 78 13.23 -11.64 -14.06
CA ASN A 78 12.56 -11.59 -15.35
C ASN A 78 12.28 -10.14 -15.77
N VAL A 79 13.11 -9.64 -16.70
CA VAL A 79 13.02 -8.28 -17.26
C VAL A 79 11.63 -7.96 -17.83
N LYS A 80 10.98 -8.92 -18.49
CA LYS A 80 9.64 -8.71 -19.08
C LYS A 80 8.57 -8.48 -18.01
N SER A 81 8.65 -9.19 -16.89
CA SER A 81 7.76 -9.01 -15.74
C SER A 81 8.05 -7.68 -15.04
N ALA A 82 9.31 -7.34 -14.86
CA ALA A 82 9.72 -6.05 -14.27
C ALA A 82 9.21 -4.85 -15.09
N LEU A 83 9.30 -4.90 -16.41
CA LEU A 83 8.77 -3.85 -17.29
C LEU A 83 7.26 -3.68 -17.15
N LYS A 84 6.50 -4.79 -17.12
CA LYS A 84 5.05 -4.72 -16.93
C LYS A 84 4.67 -4.14 -15.57
N LEU A 85 5.36 -4.57 -14.52
CA LEU A 85 5.15 -4.06 -13.17
C LEU A 85 5.46 -2.57 -13.09
N GLY A 86 6.59 -2.13 -13.69
CA GLY A 86 6.96 -0.72 -13.77
C GLY A 86 5.92 0.14 -14.50
N GLN A 87 5.23 -0.40 -15.52
CA GLN A 87 4.15 0.31 -16.21
C GLN A 87 2.93 0.50 -15.29
N VAL A 88 2.48 -0.53 -14.59
CA VAL A 88 1.38 -0.42 -13.62
C VAL A 88 1.73 0.56 -12.50
N ARG A 89 2.95 0.45 -11.97
CA ARG A 89 3.45 1.36 -10.93
C ARG A 89 3.52 2.81 -11.44
N GLY A 90 3.97 3.04 -12.65
CA GLY A 90 3.98 4.36 -13.28
C GLY A 90 2.59 4.99 -13.35
N VAL A 91 1.56 4.19 -13.64
CA VAL A 91 0.16 4.63 -13.61
C VAL A 91 -0.27 4.99 -12.19
N ALA A 92 0.05 4.19 -11.18
CA ALA A 92 -0.28 4.49 -9.79
C ALA A 92 0.37 5.80 -9.31
N LEU A 93 1.65 6.03 -9.63
CA LEU A 93 2.36 7.27 -9.34
C LEU A 93 1.72 8.49 -10.05
N LEU A 94 1.38 8.32 -11.34
CA LEU A 94 0.72 9.37 -12.11
C LEU A 94 -0.66 9.70 -11.55
N THR A 95 -1.42 8.71 -11.11
CA THR A 95 -2.74 8.90 -10.49
C THR A 95 -2.63 9.76 -9.24
N ALA A 96 -1.70 9.43 -8.33
CA ALA A 96 -1.47 10.22 -7.13
C ALA A 96 -1.04 11.66 -7.46
N ALA A 97 -0.09 11.82 -8.40
CA ALA A 97 0.41 13.13 -8.83
C ALA A 97 -0.70 14.01 -9.42
N ARG A 98 -1.60 13.45 -10.25
CA ARG A 98 -2.73 14.18 -10.83
C ARG A 98 -3.73 14.66 -9.81
N GLN A 99 -3.84 13.98 -8.69
CA GLN A 99 -4.70 14.39 -7.56
C GLN A 99 -3.97 15.26 -6.54
N GLY A 100 -2.69 15.59 -6.77
CA GLY A 100 -1.89 16.40 -5.86
C GLY A 100 -1.56 15.69 -4.54
N ILE A 101 -1.65 14.35 -4.50
CA ILE A 101 -1.37 13.57 -3.30
C ILE A 101 0.13 13.21 -3.29
N PRO A 102 0.85 13.52 -2.19
CA PRO A 102 2.25 13.13 -2.06
C PRO A 102 2.43 11.61 -2.04
N VAL A 103 3.57 11.13 -2.56
CA VAL A 103 3.89 9.70 -2.61
C VAL A 103 5.09 9.41 -1.74
N ALA A 104 5.00 8.33 -0.94
CA ALA A 104 6.09 7.76 -0.17
C ALA A 104 6.39 6.34 -0.65
N GLU A 105 7.68 6.01 -0.82
CA GLU A 105 8.15 4.75 -1.35
C GLU A 105 8.90 3.95 -0.29
N TYR A 106 8.69 2.64 -0.23
CA TYR A 106 9.27 1.77 0.80
C TYR A 106 9.85 0.49 0.23
N ALA A 107 11.08 0.17 0.65
CA ALA A 107 11.72 -1.10 0.33
C ALA A 107 10.97 -2.29 0.98
N PRO A 108 10.87 -3.46 0.32
CA PRO A 108 10.18 -4.64 0.84
C PRO A 108 10.63 -5.06 2.24
N LEU A 109 11.93 -4.99 2.53
CA LEU A 109 12.48 -5.30 3.85
C LEU A 109 12.01 -4.32 4.92
N LYS A 110 11.86 -3.04 4.57
CA LYS A 110 11.36 -2.01 5.47
C LYS A 110 9.88 -2.23 5.80
N ILE A 111 9.06 -2.58 4.79
CA ILE A 111 7.65 -2.90 4.99
C ILE A 111 7.51 -4.06 5.97
N LYS A 112 8.21 -5.17 5.74
CA LYS A 112 8.17 -6.34 6.62
C LYS A 112 8.63 -6.02 8.04
N SER A 113 9.77 -5.35 8.18
CA SER A 113 10.30 -4.98 9.51
C SER A 113 9.37 -4.04 10.27
N SER A 114 8.70 -3.14 9.58
CA SER A 114 7.75 -2.20 10.18
C SER A 114 6.48 -2.87 10.71
N VAL A 115 6.03 -3.97 10.08
CA VAL A 115 4.80 -4.69 10.45
C VAL A 115 5.08 -5.80 11.47
N VAL A 116 6.17 -6.57 11.29
CA VAL A 116 6.46 -7.79 12.07
C VAL A 116 7.62 -7.60 13.04
N GLY A 117 8.44 -6.56 12.86
CA GLY A 117 9.64 -6.30 13.64
C GLY A 117 10.95 -6.80 13.00
N TYR A 118 10.90 -7.61 11.93
CA TYR A 118 12.09 -8.05 11.20
C TYR A 118 11.81 -8.24 9.70
N GLY A 119 12.84 -7.92 8.86
CA GLY A 119 12.67 -7.82 7.40
C GLY A 119 12.55 -9.17 6.66
N LEU A 120 12.96 -10.29 7.27
CA LEU A 120 12.91 -11.62 6.65
C LEU A 120 11.62 -12.39 6.96
N ALA A 121 10.58 -11.71 7.46
CA ALA A 121 9.28 -12.30 7.74
C ALA A 121 8.67 -12.95 6.48
N LYS A 122 8.03 -14.10 6.68
CA LYS A 122 7.27 -14.76 5.62
C LYS A 122 5.99 -13.99 5.32
N LYS A 123 5.45 -14.14 4.12
CA LYS A 123 4.24 -13.44 3.67
C LYS A 123 3.06 -13.67 4.63
N GLU A 124 2.84 -14.90 5.05
CA GLU A 124 1.76 -15.27 5.96
C GLU A 124 1.87 -14.59 7.33
N GLN A 125 3.11 -14.37 7.80
CA GLN A 125 3.35 -13.66 9.06
C GLN A 125 3.00 -12.17 8.94
N VAL A 126 3.34 -11.55 7.81
CA VAL A 126 2.98 -10.15 7.54
C VAL A 126 1.46 -10.00 7.48
N GLN A 127 0.78 -10.86 6.73
CA GLN A 127 -0.68 -10.84 6.58
C GLN A 127 -1.40 -11.05 7.92
N TYR A 128 -0.93 -11.99 8.73
CA TYR A 128 -1.44 -12.20 10.08
C TYR A 128 -1.28 -10.95 10.96
N MET A 129 -0.09 -10.33 10.96
CA MET A 129 0.17 -9.12 11.74
C MET A 129 -0.65 -7.93 11.27
N VAL A 130 -0.84 -7.76 9.96
CA VAL A 130 -1.76 -6.74 9.40
C VAL A 130 -3.16 -6.91 9.98
N ALA A 131 -3.71 -8.12 9.96
CA ALA A 131 -5.03 -8.39 10.53
C ALA A 131 -5.07 -8.05 12.03
N ARG A 132 -4.02 -8.36 12.79
CA ARG A 132 -3.94 -8.07 14.24
C ARG A 132 -3.83 -6.57 14.51
N LEU A 133 -2.97 -5.85 13.81
CA LEU A 133 -2.76 -4.40 13.98
C LEU A 133 -4.03 -3.60 13.65
N LEU A 134 -4.76 -4.03 12.63
CA LEU A 134 -6.00 -3.40 12.18
C LEU A 134 -7.26 -3.97 12.86
N ARG A 135 -7.09 -4.96 13.76
CA ARG A 135 -8.19 -5.64 14.49
C ARG A 135 -9.25 -6.23 13.55
N LEU A 136 -8.81 -6.77 12.43
CA LEU A 136 -9.69 -7.44 11.48
C LEU A 136 -10.05 -8.84 11.99
N GLU A 137 -11.26 -9.29 11.73
CA GLU A 137 -11.72 -10.63 12.09
C GLU A 137 -11.01 -11.74 11.32
N LYS A 138 -10.62 -11.44 10.08
CA LYS A 138 -9.96 -12.38 9.17
C LYS A 138 -8.78 -11.71 8.46
N VAL A 139 -7.88 -12.52 7.96
CA VAL A 139 -6.80 -12.05 7.07
C VAL A 139 -7.45 -11.46 5.80
N PRO A 140 -6.98 -10.27 5.35
CA PRO A 140 -7.53 -9.63 4.15
C PRO A 140 -7.43 -10.49 2.90
N GLU A 141 -8.47 -10.44 2.07
CA GLU A 141 -8.52 -11.05 0.74
C GLU A 141 -8.90 -9.99 -0.30
N PRO A 142 -8.25 -10.00 -1.50
CA PRO A 142 -7.14 -10.86 -1.91
C PRO A 142 -5.84 -10.57 -1.15
N ALA A 143 -4.84 -11.45 -1.27
CA ALA A 143 -3.55 -11.30 -0.59
C ALA A 143 -2.87 -9.95 -0.89
N ASP A 144 -3.03 -9.44 -2.12
CA ASP A 144 -2.51 -8.13 -2.55
C ASP A 144 -3.11 -6.97 -1.74
N ALA A 145 -4.34 -7.11 -1.24
CA ALA A 145 -4.95 -6.13 -0.33
C ALA A 145 -4.26 -6.12 1.04
N ALA A 146 -3.86 -7.28 1.56
CA ALA A 146 -3.08 -7.36 2.80
C ALA A 146 -1.69 -6.74 2.64
N ASP A 147 -1.05 -6.96 1.49
CA ASP A 147 0.26 -6.38 1.18
C ASP A 147 0.15 -4.83 1.05
N ALA A 148 -0.91 -4.33 0.42
CA ALA A 148 -1.19 -2.88 0.35
C ALA A 148 -1.45 -2.26 1.74
N LEU A 149 -2.18 -2.94 2.61
CA LEU A 149 -2.37 -2.50 4.00
C LEU A 149 -1.05 -2.50 4.78
N ALA A 150 -0.16 -3.49 4.56
CA ALA A 150 1.17 -3.52 5.17
C ALA A 150 2.00 -2.30 4.76
N ILE A 151 1.93 -1.88 3.49
CA ILE A 151 2.60 -0.69 2.97
C ILE A 151 2.06 0.58 3.66
N ALA A 152 0.73 0.71 3.82
CA ALA A 152 0.13 1.84 4.52
C ALA A 152 0.55 1.90 6.00
N ILE A 153 0.56 0.76 6.70
CA ILE A 153 1.03 0.65 8.08
C ILE A 153 2.51 1.04 8.19
N CYS A 154 3.34 0.61 7.24
CA CYS A 154 4.75 0.98 7.19
C CYS A 154 4.94 2.50 7.14
N HIS A 155 4.17 3.20 6.32
CA HIS A 155 4.22 4.66 6.27
C HIS A 155 3.85 5.30 7.60
N ILE A 156 2.75 4.88 8.22
CA ILE A 156 2.29 5.42 9.51
C ILE A 156 3.36 5.23 10.60
N HIS A 157 3.90 4.02 10.75
CA HIS A 157 4.94 3.75 11.75
C HIS A 157 6.22 4.56 11.50
N THR A 158 6.59 4.76 10.23
CA THR A 158 7.75 5.56 9.86
C THR A 158 7.53 7.03 10.21
N ALA A 159 6.37 7.60 9.88
CA ALA A 159 6.03 8.98 10.21
C ALA A 159 6.00 9.22 11.73
N GLN A 160 5.43 8.30 12.50
CA GLN A 160 5.42 8.36 13.97
C GLN A 160 6.84 8.36 14.56
N THR A 161 7.71 7.48 14.04
CA THR A 161 9.12 7.41 14.49
C THR A 161 9.84 8.72 14.24
N LEU A 162 9.66 9.33 13.06
CA LEU A 162 10.28 10.62 12.72
C LEU A 162 9.77 11.75 13.61
N THR A 163 8.48 11.79 13.92
CA THR A 163 7.89 12.80 14.81
C THR A 163 8.48 12.69 16.22
N LEU A 164 8.64 11.48 16.75
CA LEU A 164 9.23 11.24 18.06
C LEU A 164 10.71 11.65 18.12
N GLN A 165 11.48 11.40 17.04
CA GLN A 165 12.88 11.81 16.95
C GLN A 165 13.05 13.33 16.81
N GLY A 166 12.14 14.01 16.10
CA GLY A 166 12.14 15.47 15.96
C GLY A 166 11.72 16.22 17.23
N ALA A 167 10.89 15.61 18.08
CA ALA A 167 10.46 16.20 19.35
C ALA A 167 11.52 16.09 20.48
N GLY A 168 12.59 15.33 20.27
CA GLY A 168 13.67 15.13 21.24
C GLY A 168 14.90 16.03 21.04
N GLN A 169 14.84 16.99 20.11
CA GLN A 169 15.87 18.02 19.88
C GLN A 169 15.33 19.41 20.29
#